data_78210c21c17b2bd5f6eb2030f383d4cf
#
_entry.id   78210c21c17b2bd5f6eb2030f383d4cf
#
_cell.length_a   1.000
_cell.length_b   1.000
_cell.length_c   1.000
_cell.angle_alpha   90.00
_cell.angle_beta   90.00
_cell.angle_gamma   90.00
#
_symmetry.space_group_name_H-M   'P 1'
#
loop_
_entity.id
_entity.type
_entity.pdbx_description
1 polymer ?
#
loop_
_entity_poly.entity_id
_entity_poly.type
_entity_poly.pdbx_seq_one_letter_code
_entity_poly.pdbx_strand_id
1 'polypeptide(L)'
;YRRNVPADSVTVIEASTNAFAIVKRLKRIGYHAKVVYSDILRGLSRKDRINDRIDASRLVVAYSRFGATREGIFVPSDKFASYRDLLFGYKNTVKDLTRISNRIWSFCSAHGMPLPKRKKDRKVSDVRTCAKNIHLEEFSAFELEDLLSAYEHCLKRRNTFHRKIALVVSREPMMIRLMQVPGISSITAFALVAYVEDIHRFSTPSKL
;
A
#
# COMPACT_ATOMS: atom_id res chain seq x y z
N TYR A 1 -13.19 -1.53 -28.09
CA TYR A 1 -14.26 -1.78 -27.09
C TYR A 1 -15.60 -1.24 -27.57
N ARG A 2 -15.70 0.05 -27.94
CA ARG A 2 -16.95 0.70 -28.40
C ARG A 2 -17.64 0.01 -29.58
N ARG A 3 -16.91 -0.68 -30.45
CA ARG A 3 -17.48 -1.36 -31.64
C ARG A 3 -18.19 -2.68 -31.31
N ASN A 4 -17.85 -3.32 -30.19
CA ASN A 4 -18.23 -4.70 -29.91
C ASN A 4 -19.02 -4.88 -28.60
N VAL A 5 -19.27 -3.83 -27.84
CA VAL A 5 -19.96 -3.90 -26.55
C VAL A 5 -21.10 -2.89 -26.53
N PRO A 6 -22.35 -3.30 -26.32
CA PRO A 6 -23.49 -2.41 -26.17
C PRO A 6 -23.30 -1.43 -25.01
N ALA A 7 -23.80 -0.20 -25.15
CA ALA A 7 -23.58 0.87 -24.18
C ALA A 7 -24.21 0.61 -22.79
N ASP A 8 -25.31 -0.16 -22.79
CA ASP A 8 -26.08 -0.57 -21.60
C ASP A 8 -25.49 -1.79 -20.86
N SER A 9 -24.45 -2.40 -21.44
CA SER A 9 -23.81 -3.57 -20.86
C SER A 9 -23.02 -3.23 -19.59
N VAL A 10 -23.04 -4.13 -18.60
CA VAL A 10 -22.18 -4.07 -17.42
C VAL A 10 -20.91 -4.87 -17.65
N THR A 11 -19.76 -4.21 -17.61
CA THR A 11 -18.47 -4.86 -17.70
C THR A 11 -18.02 -5.29 -16.30
N VAL A 12 -17.78 -6.58 -16.13
CA VAL A 12 -17.29 -7.15 -14.88
C VAL A 12 -15.82 -7.51 -15.03
N ILE A 13 -15.00 -7.05 -14.09
CA ILE A 13 -13.55 -7.24 -14.09
C ILE A 13 -13.16 -7.90 -12.77
N GLU A 14 -12.35 -8.96 -12.86
CA GLU A 14 -11.76 -9.58 -11.67
C GLU A 14 -10.75 -8.64 -11.01
N ALA A 15 -10.68 -8.67 -9.66
CA ALA A 15 -9.73 -7.89 -8.90
C ALA A 15 -8.29 -8.27 -9.26
N SER A 16 -7.60 -7.36 -9.91
CA SER A 16 -6.22 -7.46 -10.34
C SER A 16 -5.51 -6.11 -10.18
N THR A 17 -4.20 -6.09 -10.38
CA THR A 17 -3.39 -4.88 -10.19
C THR A 17 -3.89 -3.68 -11.01
N ASN A 18 -4.43 -3.91 -12.21
CA ASN A 18 -4.89 -2.87 -13.13
C ASN A 18 -6.42 -2.71 -13.19
N ALA A 19 -7.19 -3.53 -12.45
CA ALA A 19 -8.66 -3.55 -12.52
C ALA A 19 -9.28 -2.16 -12.27
N PHE A 20 -8.81 -1.43 -11.26
CA PHE A 20 -9.33 -0.09 -10.95
C PHE A 20 -9.05 0.92 -12.06
N ALA A 21 -7.87 0.87 -12.69
CA ALA A 21 -7.54 1.74 -13.81
C ALA A 21 -8.44 1.47 -15.03
N ILE A 22 -8.70 0.20 -15.32
CA ILE A 22 -9.57 -0.22 -16.41
C ILE A 22 -11.01 0.26 -16.13
N VAL A 23 -11.54 0.02 -14.92
CA VAL A 23 -12.90 0.47 -14.56
C VAL A 23 -13.03 1.99 -14.67
N LYS A 24 -12.06 2.75 -14.17
CA LYS A 24 -12.07 4.22 -14.29
C LYS A 24 -12.08 4.66 -15.75
N ARG A 25 -11.29 4.03 -16.60
CA ARG A 25 -11.22 4.34 -18.04
C ARG A 25 -12.54 4.00 -18.73
N LEU A 26 -13.17 2.86 -18.42
CA LEU A 26 -14.46 2.48 -18.97
C LEU A 26 -15.57 3.45 -18.55
N LYS A 27 -15.62 3.82 -17.27
CA LYS A 27 -16.58 4.80 -16.76
C LYS A 27 -16.43 6.17 -17.43
N ARG A 28 -15.20 6.65 -17.67
CA ARG A 28 -14.95 7.92 -18.39
C ARG A 28 -15.45 7.94 -19.81
N ILE A 29 -15.55 6.79 -20.48
CA ILE A 29 -16.10 6.66 -21.83
C ILE A 29 -17.58 6.23 -21.86
N GLY A 30 -18.26 6.25 -20.68
CA GLY A 30 -19.69 6.06 -20.55
C GLY A 30 -20.17 4.61 -20.37
N TYR A 31 -19.26 3.67 -20.07
CA TYR A 31 -19.63 2.29 -19.78
C TYR A 31 -19.79 2.01 -18.30
N HIS A 32 -20.74 1.15 -17.95
CA HIS A 32 -20.87 0.61 -16.61
C HIS A 32 -19.82 -0.48 -16.39
N ALA A 33 -19.00 -0.32 -15.35
CA ALA A 33 -17.96 -1.28 -15.01
C ALA A 33 -17.86 -1.49 -13.51
N LYS A 34 -17.67 -2.74 -13.09
CA LYS A 34 -17.52 -3.17 -11.70
C LYS A 34 -16.30 -4.07 -11.54
N VAL A 35 -15.63 -3.98 -10.37
CA VAL A 35 -14.58 -4.94 -9.95
C VAL A 35 -15.22 -5.94 -9.02
N VAL A 36 -14.90 -7.21 -9.16
CA VAL A 36 -15.39 -8.28 -8.29
C VAL A 36 -14.23 -9.11 -7.75
N TYR A 37 -14.44 -9.77 -6.61
CA TYR A 37 -13.43 -10.67 -6.05
C TYR A 37 -13.38 -12.00 -6.82
N SER A 38 -12.20 -12.60 -6.91
CA SER A 38 -11.97 -13.91 -7.50
C SER A 38 -12.63 -15.07 -6.73
N ASP A 39 -13.02 -14.84 -5.47
CA ASP A 39 -13.75 -15.83 -4.67
C ASP A 39 -15.13 -16.18 -5.24
N ILE A 40 -15.73 -15.27 -6.03
CA ILE A 40 -16.94 -15.56 -6.80
C ILE A 40 -16.73 -16.74 -7.77
N LEU A 41 -15.49 -16.92 -8.24
CA LEU A 41 -15.11 -17.99 -9.15
C LEU A 41 -14.80 -19.31 -8.44
N ARG A 42 -14.44 -19.29 -7.14
CA ARG A 42 -13.99 -20.48 -6.40
C ARG A 42 -15.04 -21.59 -6.32
N GLY A 43 -16.32 -21.24 -6.28
CA GLY A 43 -17.43 -22.21 -6.31
C GLY A 43 -17.66 -22.88 -7.66
N LEU A 44 -17.06 -22.37 -8.75
CA LEU A 44 -17.25 -22.83 -10.12
C LEU A 44 -16.00 -23.54 -10.69
N SER A 45 -14.91 -23.56 -9.93
CA SER A 45 -13.61 -24.09 -10.37
C SER A 45 -13.53 -25.61 -10.17
N ARG A 46 -13.70 -26.40 -11.21
CA ARG A 46 -13.03 -27.68 -11.36
C ARG A 46 -11.59 -27.43 -11.80
N LYS A 47 -10.65 -28.30 -11.40
CA LYS A 47 -9.19 -28.21 -11.62
C LYS A 47 -8.75 -28.26 -13.11
N ASP A 48 -9.62 -27.99 -14.05
CA ASP A 48 -9.35 -28.10 -15.47
C ASP A 48 -8.76 -26.80 -16.02
N ARG A 49 -7.77 -26.94 -16.85
CA ARG A 49 -6.97 -25.97 -17.60
C ARG A 49 -7.45 -24.52 -17.53
N ILE A 50 -6.65 -23.66 -16.88
CA ILE A 50 -6.84 -22.22 -16.81
C ILE A 50 -6.68 -21.64 -18.21
N ASN A 51 -7.77 -21.01 -18.72
CA ASN A 51 -7.76 -20.31 -19.98
C ASN A 51 -8.61 -19.03 -19.81
N ASP A 52 -8.08 -17.88 -20.22
CA ASP A 52 -8.72 -16.57 -20.08
C ASP A 52 -10.17 -16.53 -20.60
N ARG A 53 -10.46 -17.28 -21.69
CA ARG A 53 -11.81 -17.36 -22.26
C ARG A 53 -12.77 -18.12 -21.34
N ILE A 54 -12.31 -19.17 -20.71
CA ILE A 54 -13.10 -19.99 -19.75
C ILE A 54 -13.34 -19.16 -18.49
N ASP A 55 -12.33 -18.45 -18.01
CA ASP A 55 -12.41 -17.62 -16.81
C ASP A 55 -13.35 -16.42 -17.04
N ALA A 56 -13.31 -15.79 -18.21
CA ALA A 56 -14.26 -14.75 -18.60
C ALA A 56 -15.71 -15.28 -18.64
N SER A 57 -15.94 -16.47 -19.21
CA SER A 57 -17.26 -17.09 -19.24
C SER A 57 -17.78 -17.45 -17.84
N ARG A 58 -16.89 -17.97 -16.98
CA ARG A 58 -17.20 -18.26 -15.57
C ARG A 58 -17.55 -16.98 -14.80
N LEU A 59 -16.83 -15.89 -15.05
CA LEU A 59 -17.08 -14.59 -14.44
C LEU A 59 -18.48 -14.06 -14.81
N VAL A 60 -18.89 -14.19 -16.07
CA VAL A 60 -20.24 -13.83 -16.53
C VAL A 60 -21.30 -14.68 -15.84
N VAL A 61 -21.14 -16.01 -15.79
CA VAL A 61 -22.07 -16.93 -15.12
C VAL A 61 -22.15 -16.63 -13.61
N ALA A 62 -21.01 -16.40 -12.96
CA ALA A 62 -20.96 -16.06 -11.54
C ALA A 62 -21.68 -14.72 -11.27
N TYR A 63 -21.45 -13.73 -12.11
CA TYR A 63 -22.09 -12.43 -11.99
C TYR A 63 -23.61 -12.50 -12.22
N SER A 64 -24.07 -13.24 -13.22
CA SER A 64 -25.50 -13.40 -13.49
C SER A 64 -26.24 -14.14 -12.37
N ARG A 65 -25.58 -15.11 -11.71
CA ARG A 65 -26.18 -15.86 -10.59
C ARG A 65 -26.13 -15.11 -9.25
N PHE A 66 -25.07 -14.39 -8.97
CA PHE A 66 -24.78 -13.81 -7.65
C PHE A 66 -24.55 -12.31 -7.67
N GLY A 67 -24.29 -11.72 -8.82
CA GLY A 67 -23.76 -10.35 -8.96
C GLY A 67 -24.80 -9.25 -8.78
N ALA A 68 -26.09 -9.54 -8.95
CA ALA A 68 -27.14 -8.57 -8.68
C ALA A 68 -27.28 -8.25 -7.17
N THR A 69 -26.86 -9.20 -6.31
CA THR A 69 -26.95 -9.11 -4.85
C THR A 69 -25.65 -8.74 -4.16
N ARG A 70 -24.50 -8.80 -4.87
CA ARG A 70 -23.19 -8.43 -4.32
C ARG A 70 -22.73 -7.10 -4.90
N GLU A 71 -22.51 -6.14 -4.02
CA GLU A 71 -21.83 -4.90 -4.37
C GLU A 71 -20.41 -5.23 -4.88
N GLY A 72 -20.03 -4.62 -6.01
CA GLY A 72 -18.66 -4.73 -6.51
C GLY A 72 -17.66 -4.13 -5.53
N ILE A 73 -16.37 -4.43 -5.72
CA ILE A 73 -15.30 -3.80 -4.94
C ILE A 73 -15.36 -2.29 -5.17
N PHE A 74 -15.32 -1.55 -4.07
CA PHE A 74 -15.30 -0.09 -4.12
C PHE A 74 -14.04 0.41 -4.87
N VAL A 75 -14.27 1.17 -5.92
CA VAL A 75 -13.21 1.82 -6.71
C VAL A 75 -13.04 3.24 -6.19
N PRO A 76 -11.90 3.57 -5.56
CA PRO A 76 -11.69 4.89 -4.99
C PRO A 76 -11.67 5.97 -6.07
N SER A 77 -12.12 7.17 -5.72
CA SER A 77 -11.96 8.35 -6.59
C SER A 77 -10.47 8.67 -6.82
N ASP A 78 -10.18 9.51 -7.82
CA ASP A 78 -8.77 9.80 -8.16
C ASP A 78 -8.02 10.51 -7.02
N LYS A 79 -8.72 11.36 -6.25
CA LYS A 79 -8.17 12.02 -5.05
C LYS A 79 -7.74 10.98 -4.01
N PHE A 80 -8.64 10.07 -3.63
CA PHE A 80 -8.33 9.10 -2.57
C PHE A 80 -7.43 7.96 -3.06
N ALA A 81 -7.44 7.64 -4.35
CA ALA A 81 -6.44 6.76 -4.94
C ALA A 81 -5.03 7.35 -4.77
N SER A 82 -4.85 8.66 -5.07
CA SER A 82 -3.56 9.32 -4.87
C SER A 82 -3.12 9.40 -3.40
N TYR A 83 -4.07 9.51 -2.47
CA TYR A 83 -3.78 9.43 -1.03
C TYR A 83 -3.28 8.03 -0.63
N ARG A 84 -3.90 6.96 -1.18
CA ARG A 84 -3.44 5.58 -0.97
C ARG A 84 -2.04 5.36 -1.52
N ASP A 85 -1.71 5.91 -2.68
CA ASP A 85 -0.37 5.83 -3.27
C ASP A 85 0.66 6.54 -2.37
N LEU A 86 0.33 7.73 -1.85
CA LEU A 86 1.19 8.46 -0.92
C LEU A 86 1.44 7.67 0.36
N LEU A 87 0.38 7.07 0.93
CA LEU A 87 0.48 6.23 2.13
C LEU A 87 1.29 4.96 1.87
N PHE A 88 1.09 4.32 0.72
CA PHE A 88 1.83 3.14 0.30
C PHE A 88 3.32 3.44 0.17
N GLY A 89 3.67 4.55 -0.48
CA GLY A 89 5.06 5.02 -0.56
C GLY A 89 5.68 5.25 0.81
N TYR A 90 4.96 5.91 1.73
CA TYR A 90 5.40 6.08 3.11
C TYR A 90 5.64 4.74 3.82
N LYS A 91 4.66 3.83 3.78
CA LYS A 91 4.77 2.51 4.42
C LYS A 91 5.95 1.69 3.88
N ASN A 92 6.20 1.76 2.58
CA ASN A 92 7.34 1.06 1.97
C ASN A 92 8.67 1.65 2.44
N THR A 93 8.80 2.98 2.50
CA THR A 93 10.03 3.58 3.03
C THR A 93 10.28 3.23 4.49
N VAL A 94 9.24 3.07 5.32
CA VAL A 94 9.37 2.60 6.71
C VAL A 94 9.86 1.15 6.76
N LYS A 95 9.33 0.28 5.90
CA LYS A 95 9.80 -1.12 5.79
C LYS A 95 11.26 -1.19 5.34
N ASP A 96 11.64 -0.37 4.36
CA ASP A 96 13.02 -0.32 3.86
C ASP A 96 13.99 0.18 4.94
N LEU A 97 13.62 1.22 5.68
CA LEU A 97 14.41 1.68 6.84
C LEU A 97 14.62 0.58 7.88
N THR A 98 13.57 -0.17 8.20
CA THR A 98 13.67 -1.28 9.15
C THR A 98 14.61 -2.37 8.62
N ARG A 99 14.50 -2.71 7.32
CA ARG A 99 15.33 -3.72 6.67
C ARG A 99 16.81 -3.31 6.67
N ILE A 100 17.11 -2.07 6.25
CA ILE A 100 18.48 -1.56 6.21
C ILE A 100 19.04 -1.43 7.62
N SER A 101 18.27 -0.92 8.58
CA SER A 101 18.67 -0.85 9.99
C SER A 101 19.05 -2.23 10.53
N ASN A 102 18.26 -3.26 10.27
CA ASN A 102 18.57 -4.63 10.70
C ASN A 102 19.88 -5.15 10.06
N ARG A 103 20.14 -4.84 8.80
CA ARG A 103 21.41 -5.18 8.13
C ARG A 103 22.60 -4.48 8.79
N ILE A 104 22.46 -3.19 9.10
CA ILE A 104 23.50 -2.43 9.81
C ILE A 104 23.80 -3.09 11.17
N TRP A 105 22.77 -3.43 11.95
CA TRP A 105 22.98 -4.08 13.25
C TRP A 105 23.59 -5.48 13.13
N SER A 106 23.23 -6.24 12.12
CA SER A 106 23.82 -7.53 11.82
C SER A 106 25.30 -7.39 11.48
N PHE A 107 25.64 -6.42 10.63
CA PHE A 107 27.02 -6.08 10.28
C PHE A 107 27.83 -5.70 11.52
N CYS A 108 27.34 -4.77 12.33
CA CYS A 108 28.00 -4.36 13.57
C CYS A 108 28.25 -5.54 14.51
N SER A 109 27.28 -6.43 14.63
CA SER A 109 27.40 -7.62 15.47
C SER A 109 28.46 -8.58 14.94
N ALA A 110 28.50 -8.81 13.63
CA ALA A 110 29.48 -9.71 12.98
C ALA A 110 30.92 -9.20 13.13
N HIS A 111 31.11 -7.88 13.18
CA HIS A 111 32.44 -7.26 13.33
C HIS A 111 32.79 -6.87 14.78
N GLY A 112 32.05 -7.40 15.77
CA GLY A 112 32.32 -7.14 17.19
C GLY A 112 32.18 -5.68 17.63
N MET A 113 31.43 -4.89 16.87
CA MET A 113 31.24 -3.47 17.22
C MET A 113 30.39 -3.34 18.51
N PRO A 114 30.72 -2.42 19.42
CA PRO A 114 29.97 -2.23 20.65
C PRO A 114 28.57 -1.70 20.34
N LEU A 115 27.56 -2.50 20.65
CA LEU A 115 26.15 -2.13 20.46
C LEU A 115 25.47 -1.93 21.83
N PRO A 116 24.57 -0.93 21.96
CA PRO A 116 23.73 -0.82 23.12
C PRO A 116 22.92 -2.11 23.34
N LYS A 117 22.86 -2.60 24.58
CA LYS A 117 22.12 -3.83 24.93
C LYS A 117 20.63 -3.72 24.57
N ARG A 118 20.03 -2.57 24.81
CA ARG A 118 18.61 -2.33 24.50
C ARG A 118 18.45 -1.86 23.05
N LYS A 119 17.65 -2.55 22.26
CA LYS A 119 17.37 -2.18 20.85
C LYS A 119 16.88 -0.73 20.70
N LYS A 120 16.09 -0.22 21.65
CA LYS A 120 15.58 1.17 21.63
C LYS A 120 16.66 2.25 21.75
N ASP A 121 17.82 1.91 22.31
CA ASP A 121 18.93 2.84 22.52
C ASP A 121 19.91 2.86 21.35
N ARG A 122 19.69 1.99 20.35
CA ARG A 122 20.53 1.90 19.14
C ARG A 122 20.19 3.02 18.16
N LYS A 123 21.16 3.85 17.86
CA LYS A 123 21.04 4.92 16.87
C LYS A 123 22.01 4.65 15.73
N VAL A 124 21.53 4.68 14.50
CA VAL A 124 22.37 4.49 13.31
C VAL A 124 23.42 5.60 13.20
N SER A 125 23.11 6.81 13.66
CA SER A 125 24.08 7.91 13.74
C SER A 125 25.36 7.56 14.52
N ASP A 126 25.26 6.70 15.52
CA ASP A 126 26.39 6.37 16.39
C ASP A 126 27.31 5.31 15.77
N VAL A 127 26.82 4.59 14.74
CA VAL A 127 27.58 3.51 14.08
C VAL A 127 28.85 4.04 13.43
N ARG A 128 28.80 5.20 12.76
CA ARG A 128 29.99 5.81 12.15
C ARG A 128 31.06 6.17 13.19
N THR A 129 30.63 6.62 14.36
CA THR A 129 31.55 6.94 15.46
C THR A 129 32.18 5.67 16.02
N CYS A 130 31.39 4.62 16.21
CA CYS A 130 31.90 3.32 16.64
C CYS A 130 32.85 2.70 15.62
N ALA A 131 32.55 2.80 14.33
CA ALA A 131 33.37 2.26 13.25
C ALA A 131 34.78 2.90 13.18
N LYS A 132 34.92 4.19 13.56
CA LYS A 132 36.21 4.87 13.58
C LYS A 132 37.19 4.28 14.61
N ASN A 133 36.69 3.62 15.61
CA ASN A 133 37.47 3.02 16.70
C ASN A 133 37.77 1.53 16.45
N ILE A 134 37.40 0.99 15.30
CA ILE A 134 37.58 -0.42 14.97
C ILE A 134 38.29 -0.47 13.61
N HIS A 135 39.30 -1.31 13.51
CA HIS A 135 39.91 -1.57 12.20
C HIS A 135 39.00 -2.47 11.39
N LEU A 136 38.47 -1.93 10.28
CA LEU A 136 37.71 -2.67 9.28
C LEU A 136 38.57 -2.79 8.03
N GLU A 137 38.62 -3.97 7.45
CA GLU A 137 39.21 -4.18 6.15
C GLU A 137 38.46 -3.38 5.08
N GLU A 138 39.14 -3.02 3.98
CA GLU A 138 38.68 -2.12 2.93
C GLU A 138 37.25 -2.44 2.45
N PHE A 139 36.97 -3.70 2.11
CA PHE A 139 35.61 -4.08 1.61
C PHE A 139 34.54 -4.07 2.70
N SER A 140 34.92 -4.38 3.95
CA SER A 140 33.98 -4.28 5.07
C SER A 140 33.65 -2.82 5.38
N ALA A 141 34.63 -1.93 5.31
CA ALA A 141 34.42 -0.50 5.46
C ALA A 141 33.51 0.06 4.35
N PHE A 142 33.74 -0.37 3.12
CA PHE A 142 32.92 0.00 1.96
C PHE A 142 31.45 -0.47 2.14
N GLU A 143 31.23 -1.74 2.53
CA GLU A 143 29.87 -2.26 2.77
C GLU A 143 29.14 -1.48 3.88
N LEU A 144 29.83 -1.16 4.98
CA LEU A 144 29.23 -0.36 6.04
C LEU A 144 28.80 1.02 5.56
N GLU A 145 29.65 1.70 4.79
CA GLU A 145 29.36 3.04 4.29
C GLU A 145 28.20 3.02 3.27
N ASP A 146 28.12 2.00 2.40
CA ASP A 146 26.98 1.78 1.50
C ASP A 146 25.68 1.62 2.30
N LEU A 147 25.66 0.77 3.33
CA LEU A 147 24.50 0.56 4.19
C LEU A 147 24.06 1.85 4.91
N LEU A 148 25.02 2.63 5.44
CA LEU A 148 24.73 3.91 6.10
C LEU A 148 24.18 4.94 5.12
N SER A 149 24.74 5.03 3.93
CA SER A 149 24.27 5.92 2.86
C SER A 149 22.85 5.54 2.39
N ALA A 150 22.58 4.25 2.21
CA ALA A 150 21.25 3.74 1.89
C ALA A 150 20.23 4.07 2.99
N TYR A 151 20.62 3.93 4.27
CA TYR A 151 19.76 4.29 5.40
C TYR A 151 19.41 5.78 5.39
N GLU A 152 20.40 6.66 5.22
CA GLU A 152 20.19 8.10 5.18
C GLU A 152 19.29 8.51 4.00
N HIS A 153 19.49 7.90 2.85
CA HIS A 153 18.62 8.12 1.69
C HIS A 153 17.16 7.73 1.98
N CYS A 154 16.94 6.54 2.53
CA CYS A 154 15.60 6.09 2.93
C CYS A 154 14.99 6.98 4.00
N LEU A 155 15.79 7.47 4.96
CA LEU A 155 15.32 8.39 5.99
C LEU A 155 14.84 9.73 5.40
N LYS A 156 15.60 10.30 4.46
CA LYS A 156 15.19 11.50 3.71
C LYS A 156 13.89 11.28 2.95
N ARG A 157 13.76 10.13 2.26
CA ARG A 157 12.54 9.75 1.54
C ARG A 157 11.34 9.64 2.49
N ARG A 158 11.46 8.90 3.61
CA ARG A 158 10.41 8.79 4.63
C ARG A 158 9.96 10.16 5.13
N ASN A 159 10.90 11.04 5.44
CA ASN A 159 10.60 12.40 5.92
C ASN A 159 9.89 13.23 4.86
N THR A 160 10.19 13.06 3.58
CA THR A 160 9.51 13.72 2.47
C THR A 160 8.06 13.25 2.36
N PHE A 161 7.81 11.94 2.41
CA PHE A 161 6.45 11.39 2.44
C PHE A 161 5.68 11.88 3.67
N HIS A 162 6.31 11.84 4.84
CA HIS A 162 5.69 12.28 6.09
C HIS A 162 5.25 13.75 6.01
N ARG A 163 6.13 14.64 5.49
CA ARG A 163 5.80 16.06 5.31
C ARG A 163 4.63 16.26 4.34
N LYS A 164 4.58 15.49 3.23
CA LYS A 164 3.46 15.56 2.28
C LYS A 164 2.16 15.09 2.93
N ILE A 165 2.17 14.02 3.72
CA ILE A 165 1.01 13.56 4.48
C ILE A 165 0.57 14.62 5.49
N ALA A 166 1.49 15.18 6.27
CA ALA A 166 1.18 16.22 7.24
C ALA A 166 0.53 17.46 6.59
N LEU A 167 0.99 17.86 5.40
CA LEU A 167 0.42 18.96 4.65
C LEU A 167 -1.03 18.67 4.22
N VAL A 168 -1.35 17.45 3.79
CA VAL A 168 -2.73 17.06 3.46
C VAL A 168 -3.59 17.06 4.72
N VAL A 169 -3.09 16.46 5.81
CA VAL A 169 -3.80 16.38 7.10
C VAL A 169 -4.17 17.76 7.63
N SER A 170 -3.27 18.74 7.51
CA SER A 170 -3.53 20.12 7.98
C SER A 170 -4.61 20.87 7.20
N ARG A 171 -5.00 20.37 6.03
CA ARG A 171 -5.99 20.98 5.14
C ARG A 171 -7.33 20.26 5.08
N GLU A 172 -7.39 19.04 5.63
CA GLU A 172 -8.60 18.18 5.59
C GLU A 172 -9.30 18.18 6.94
N PRO A 173 -10.46 18.88 7.09
CA PRO A 173 -11.15 19.01 8.39
C PRO A 173 -11.47 17.67 9.06
N MET A 174 -11.81 16.65 8.27
CA MET A 174 -12.11 15.31 8.80
C MET A 174 -10.87 14.69 9.47
N MET A 175 -9.67 14.84 8.88
CA MET A 175 -8.44 14.32 9.47
C MET A 175 -8.08 15.06 10.76
N ILE A 176 -8.30 16.39 10.79
CA ILE A 176 -8.08 17.20 12.00
C ILE A 176 -8.99 16.73 13.13
N ARG A 177 -10.28 16.49 12.85
CA ARG A 177 -11.24 15.96 13.83
C ARG A 177 -10.84 14.58 14.36
N LEU A 178 -10.40 13.69 13.49
CA LEU A 178 -9.92 12.36 13.89
C LEU A 178 -8.72 12.43 14.84
N MET A 179 -7.82 13.39 14.65
CA MET A 179 -6.66 13.57 15.53
C MET A 179 -7.00 14.08 16.93
N GLN A 180 -8.23 14.56 17.17
CA GLN A 180 -8.71 14.89 18.52
C GLN A 180 -8.96 13.63 19.36
N VAL A 181 -9.10 12.46 18.74
CA VAL A 181 -9.26 11.19 19.43
C VAL A 181 -7.90 10.71 19.96
N PRO A 182 -7.75 10.44 21.27
CA PRO A 182 -6.50 9.93 21.84
C PRO A 182 -6.02 8.67 21.11
N GLY A 183 -4.74 8.65 20.74
CA GLY A 183 -4.12 7.52 20.03
C GLY A 183 -4.20 7.59 18.49
N ILE A 184 -4.96 8.51 17.91
CA ILE A 184 -4.98 8.71 16.46
C ILE A 184 -3.89 9.72 16.06
N SER A 185 -2.82 9.20 15.44
CA SER A 185 -1.75 10.03 14.86
C SER A 185 -2.17 10.60 13.51
N SER A 186 -1.41 11.58 12.99
CA SER A 186 -1.61 12.14 11.64
C SER A 186 -1.57 11.05 10.54
N ILE A 187 -0.69 10.08 10.66
CA ILE A 187 -0.60 8.95 9.72
C ILE A 187 -1.85 8.06 9.82
N THR A 188 -2.34 7.81 11.04
CA THR A 188 -3.55 7.02 11.26
C THR A 188 -4.80 7.74 10.72
N ALA A 189 -4.95 9.03 11.00
CA ALA A 189 -6.05 9.85 10.49
C ALA A 189 -6.03 9.89 8.95
N PHE A 190 -4.85 10.09 8.35
CA PHE A 190 -4.67 10.05 6.91
C PHE A 190 -5.06 8.69 6.33
N ALA A 191 -4.62 7.59 6.94
CA ALA A 191 -4.95 6.24 6.49
C ALA A 191 -6.45 5.96 6.54
N LEU A 192 -7.12 6.30 7.64
CA LEU A 192 -8.56 6.14 7.79
C LEU A 192 -9.31 6.86 6.68
N VAL A 193 -9.04 8.14 6.46
CA VAL A 193 -9.73 8.93 5.44
C VAL A 193 -9.40 8.44 4.02
N ALA A 194 -8.15 8.05 3.75
CA ALA A 194 -7.75 7.52 2.44
C ALA A 194 -8.45 6.20 2.08
N TYR A 195 -8.73 5.34 3.05
CA TYR A 195 -9.36 4.05 2.79
C TYR A 195 -10.89 4.09 2.93
N VAL A 196 -11.41 4.86 3.86
CA VAL A 196 -12.85 5.01 4.07
C VAL A 196 -13.48 5.84 2.96
N GLU A 197 -12.87 6.98 2.59
CA GLU A 197 -13.35 7.97 1.61
C GLU A 197 -14.72 8.55 1.96
N ASP A 198 -15.78 7.74 1.95
CA ASP A 198 -17.12 8.08 2.38
C ASP A 198 -17.61 7.06 3.43
N ILE A 199 -17.97 7.54 4.60
CA ILE A 199 -18.47 6.70 5.69
C ILE A 199 -19.86 6.11 5.42
N HIS A 200 -20.68 6.81 4.64
CA HIS A 200 -22.05 6.41 4.33
C HIS A 200 -22.14 5.15 3.45
N ARG A 201 -21.03 4.75 2.82
CA ARG A 201 -20.97 3.47 2.09
C ARG A 201 -21.00 2.24 3.01
N PHE A 202 -20.82 2.41 4.31
CA PHE A 202 -20.90 1.34 5.30
C PHE A 202 -22.23 1.41 6.02
N SER A 203 -23.08 0.41 5.82
CA SER A 203 -24.44 0.38 6.41
C SER A 203 -24.44 0.14 7.93
N THR A 204 -23.33 -0.39 8.48
CA THR A 204 -23.14 -0.62 9.93
C THR A 204 -21.67 -0.42 10.31
N PRO A 205 -21.36 -0.08 11.58
CA PRO A 205 -20.00 0.02 12.06
C PRO A 205 -19.16 -1.25 11.87
N SER A 206 -19.78 -2.42 11.93
CA SER A 206 -19.09 -3.72 11.73
C SER A 206 -18.66 -3.99 10.30
N LYS A 207 -19.12 -3.18 9.34
CA LYS A 207 -18.69 -3.25 7.94
C LYS A 207 -17.54 -2.29 7.59
N LEU A 208 -17.18 -1.40 8.51
CA LEU A 208 -16.04 -0.51 8.41
C LEU A 208 -14.73 -1.26 8.74
#